data_e33f8568563ed2f775b8d557642ec097
#
_entry.id   e33f8568563ed2f775b8d557642ec097
#
_cell.length_a   1.000
_cell.length_b   1.000
_cell.length_c   1.000
_cell.angle_alpha   90.00
_cell.angle_beta   90.00
_cell.angle_gamma   90.00
#
_symmetry.space_group_name_H-M   'P 1'
#
loop_
_entity.id
_entity.type
_entity.pdbx_description
1 polymer ?
#
loop_
_entity_poly.entity_id
_entity_poly.type
_entity_poly.pdbx_seq_one_letter_code
_entity_poly.pdbx_strand_id
1 'polypeptide(L)'
;MALYWQVSGQGQDLVLVHGWGMNGAVWQQTAQALSDHFRVHVVDLPGYGHSAEQHAASLEEIAQALLEHAPRNAIWVGWSLGGLVATHMALHHSDYVSKLVTVASSPKFAAQGSWRGIQPDVLTAFTDQLVADFQLT
;
A
#
# COMPACT_ATOMS: atom_id res chain seq x y z
N MET A 1 -2.36 16.67 -1.66
CA MET A 1 -1.29 15.88 -1.00
C MET A 1 -0.43 15.23 -2.07
N ALA A 2 0.84 15.54 -2.10
CA ALA A 2 1.76 14.98 -3.11
C ALA A 2 2.59 13.85 -2.48
N LEU A 3 2.36 12.63 -2.94
CA LEU A 3 3.11 11.47 -2.49
C LEU A 3 4.34 11.26 -3.36
N TYR A 4 5.30 10.53 -2.80
CA TYR A 4 6.49 10.13 -3.55
C TYR A 4 6.19 8.91 -4.40
N TRP A 5 6.45 9.02 -5.69
CA TRP A 5 6.28 7.97 -6.67
C TRP A 5 7.56 7.74 -7.43
N GLN A 6 7.89 6.47 -7.69
CA GLN A 6 8.93 6.09 -8.63
C GLN A 6 8.30 5.29 -9.76
N VAL A 7 8.66 5.63 -11.00
CA VAL A 7 8.13 4.96 -12.18
C VAL A 7 9.30 4.43 -13.00
N SER A 8 9.21 3.16 -13.40
CA SER A 8 10.24 2.52 -14.22
C SER A 8 9.61 1.54 -15.21
N GLY A 9 10.32 1.32 -16.31
CA GLY A 9 9.87 0.38 -17.32
C GLY A 9 8.83 0.94 -18.27
N GLN A 10 8.35 0.07 -19.16
CA GLN A 10 7.36 0.39 -20.19
C GLN A 10 6.39 -0.78 -20.30
N GLY A 11 5.16 -0.49 -20.72
CA GLY A 11 4.12 -1.48 -20.88
C GLY A 11 2.88 -1.10 -20.11
N GLN A 12 2.09 -2.11 -19.75
CA GLN A 12 0.90 -1.89 -18.95
C GLN A 12 1.29 -1.35 -17.57
N ASP A 13 0.51 -0.39 -17.08
CA ASP A 13 0.75 0.21 -15.75
C ASP A 13 0.47 -0.80 -14.65
N LEU A 14 1.41 -0.86 -13.70
CA LEU A 14 1.33 -1.74 -12.54
C LEU A 14 1.76 -0.94 -11.31
N VAL A 15 0.93 -0.91 -10.27
CA VAL A 15 1.17 -0.15 -9.05
C VAL A 15 1.48 -1.11 -7.90
N LEU A 16 2.59 -0.88 -7.22
CA LEU A 16 3.01 -1.66 -6.06
C LEU A 16 2.82 -0.84 -4.78
N VAL A 17 2.08 -1.38 -3.82
CA VAL A 17 1.76 -0.69 -2.56
C VAL A 17 2.30 -1.49 -1.38
N HIS A 18 3.13 -0.84 -0.57
CA HIS A 18 3.83 -1.46 0.56
C HIS A 18 2.94 -1.68 1.79
N GLY A 19 3.47 -2.41 2.76
CA GLY A 19 2.80 -2.69 4.02
C GLY A 19 3.09 -1.68 5.12
N TRP A 20 2.43 -1.90 6.26
CA TRP A 20 2.51 -1.05 7.43
C TRP A 20 3.93 -1.01 8.00
N GLY A 21 4.41 0.18 8.34
CA GLY A 21 5.74 0.38 8.90
C GLY A 21 6.86 0.31 7.87
N MET A 22 6.53 0.18 6.58
CA MET A 22 7.50 0.03 5.49
C MET A 22 7.44 1.24 4.55
N ASN A 23 8.03 1.11 3.39
CA ASN A 23 7.96 2.09 2.31
C ASN A 23 8.22 1.37 0.97
N GLY A 24 8.26 2.13 -0.12
CA GLY A 24 8.42 1.57 -1.46
C GLY A 24 9.71 0.78 -1.68
N ALA A 25 10.73 0.98 -0.84
CA ALA A 25 12.00 0.27 -0.99
C ALA A 25 11.85 -1.26 -0.84
N VAL A 26 10.80 -1.74 -0.16
CA VAL A 26 10.54 -3.19 -0.06
C VAL A 26 10.29 -3.82 -1.42
N TRP A 27 9.87 -3.04 -2.40
CA TRP A 27 9.55 -3.49 -3.76
C TRP A 27 10.73 -3.38 -4.73
N GLN A 28 11.90 -2.90 -4.30
CA GLN A 28 13.00 -2.55 -5.21
C GLN A 28 13.37 -3.69 -6.16
N GLN A 29 13.58 -4.90 -5.65
CA GLN A 29 13.96 -6.03 -6.49
C GLN A 29 12.79 -6.48 -7.38
N THR A 30 11.58 -6.48 -6.84
CA THR A 30 10.37 -6.84 -7.57
C THR A 30 10.12 -5.85 -8.71
N ALA A 31 10.22 -4.55 -8.41
CA ALA A 31 10.03 -3.51 -9.42
C ALA A 31 11.07 -3.63 -10.54
N GLN A 32 12.33 -3.89 -10.19
CA GLN A 32 13.39 -4.07 -11.17
C GLN A 32 13.10 -5.23 -12.11
N ALA A 33 12.65 -6.36 -11.57
CA ALA A 33 12.31 -7.53 -12.37
C ALA A 33 11.08 -7.28 -13.26
N LEU A 34 10.06 -6.62 -12.73
CA LEU A 34 8.81 -6.38 -13.47
C LEU A 34 8.94 -5.27 -14.50
N SER A 35 9.89 -4.36 -14.36
CA SER A 35 10.06 -3.23 -15.29
C SER A 35 10.46 -3.66 -16.70
N ASP A 36 10.89 -4.90 -16.89
CA ASP A 36 11.16 -5.45 -18.22
C ASP A 36 9.85 -5.67 -19.01
N HIS A 37 8.72 -5.78 -18.33
CA HIS A 37 7.43 -6.12 -18.95
C HIS A 37 6.31 -5.14 -18.64
N PHE A 38 6.48 -4.31 -17.61
CA PHE A 38 5.44 -3.38 -17.14
C PHE A 38 6.03 -2.00 -16.90
N ARG A 39 5.16 -1.01 -16.95
CA ARG A 39 5.47 0.31 -16.41
C ARG A 39 5.12 0.26 -14.93
N VAL A 40 6.15 0.16 -14.08
CA VAL A 40 5.99 -0.09 -12.65
C VAL A 40 5.99 1.22 -11.87
N HIS A 41 4.93 1.43 -11.09
CA HIS A 41 4.77 2.58 -10.20
C HIS A 41 4.91 2.09 -8.76
N VAL A 42 5.86 2.66 -8.02
CA VAL A 42 6.05 2.35 -6.60
C VAL A 42 5.80 3.63 -5.82
N VAL A 43 4.86 3.59 -4.90
CA VAL A 43 4.46 4.74 -4.09
C VAL A 43 4.88 4.56 -2.64
N ASP A 44 5.30 5.64 -1.99
CA ASP A 44 5.38 5.71 -0.54
C ASP A 44 4.07 6.28 -0.03
N LEU A 45 3.35 5.49 0.77
CA LEU A 45 2.06 5.90 1.34
C LEU A 45 2.22 7.09 2.29
N PRO A 46 1.14 7.87 2.55
CA PRO A 46 1.20 8.99 3.48
C PRO A 46 1.77 8.56 4.83
N GLY A 47 2.75 9.30 5.32
CA GLY A 47 3.41 9.01 6.59
C GLY A 47 4.61 8.08 6.51
N TYR A 48 4.92 7.55 5.31
CA TYR A 48 6.01 6.59 5.14
C TYR A 48 7.06 7.08 4.14
N GLY A 49 8.30 6.68 4.37
CA GLY A 49 9.40 6.95 3.44
C GLY A 49 9.51 8.41 3.06
N HIS A 50 9.58 8.68 1.77
CA HIS A 50 9.67 10.04 1.23
C HIS A 50 8.33 10.79 1.25
N SER A 51 7.25 10.14 1.70
CA SER A 51 5.94 10.76 1.94
C SER A 51 5.67 10.99 3.43
N ALA A 52 6.72 11.01 4.26
CA ALA A 52 6.60 11.08 5.71
C ALA A 52 5.87 12.34 6.21
N GLU A 53 5.99 13.46 5.47
CA GLU A 53 5.34 14.72 5.84
C GLU A 53 3.84 14.76 5.48
N GLN A 54 3.35 13.77 4.76
CA GLN A 54 1.95 13.70 4.36
C GLN A 54 1.18 12.87 5.39
N HIS A 55 -0.08 13.25 5.63
CA HIS A 55 -0.91 12.59 6.64
C HIS A 55 -2.25 12.18 6.03
N ALA A 56 -2.71 10.99 6.42
CA ALA A 56 -4.03 10.50 6.07
C ALA A 56 -4.60 9.73 7.26
N ALA A 57 -5.85 9.99 7.61
CA ALA A 57 -6.50 9.41 8.77
C ALA A 57 -7.44 8.24 8.40
N SER A 58 -7.66 7.99 7.11
CA SER A 58 -8.57 6.94 6.66
C SER A 58 -8.10 6.36 5.34
N LEU A 59 -8.66 5.19 4.97
CA LEU A 59 -8.40 4.58 3.67
C LEU A 59 -8.81 5.50 2.53
N GLU A 60 -9.94 6.21 2.66
CA GLU A 60 -10.38 7.12 1.60
C GLU A 60 -9.44 8.32 1.45
N GLU A 61 -8.89 8.83 2.52
CA GLU A 61 -7.89 9.90 2.43
C GLU A 61 -6.61 9.41 1.76
N ILE A 62 -6.19 8.18 2.04
CA ILE A 62 -5.05 7.55 1.34
C ILE A 62 -5.38 7.43 -0.15
N ALA A 63 -6.58 6.95 -0.47
CA ALA A 63 -7.02 6.80 -1.86
C ALA A 63 -7.01 8.13 -2.60
N GLN A 64 -7.54 9.19 -1.99
CA GLN A 64 -7.55 10.52 -2.60
C GLN A 64 -6.14 11.03 -2.89
N ALA A 65 -5.20 10.76 -2.00
CA ALA A 65 -3.80 11.11 -2.23
C ALA A 65 -3.19 10.32 -3.39
N LEU A 66 -3.51 9.04 -3.48
CA LEU A 66 -3.05 8.18 -4.58
C LEU A 66 -3.61 8.63 -5.93
N LEU A 67 -4.87 9.06 -5.97
CA LEU A 67 -5.53 9.46 -7.20
C LEU A 67 -4.85 10.64 -7.90
N GLU A 68 -4.12 11.47 -7.18
CA GLU A 68 -3.44 12.63 -7.78
C GLU A 68 -2.44 12.22 -8.85
N HIS A 69 -1.81 11.04 -8.71
CA HIS A 69 -0.77 10.58 -9.63
C HIS A 69 -0.94 9.14 -10.10
N ALA A 70 -1.98 8.44 -9.64
CA ALA A 70 -2.20 7.06 -10.02
C ALA A 70 -2.57 6.95 -11.50
N PRO A 71 -2.01 5.97 -12.23
CA PRO A 71 -2.43 5.70 -13.60
C PRO A 71 -3.84 5.09 -13.62
N ARG A 72 -4.57 5.33 -14.71
CA ARG A 72 -5.86 4.68 -14.91
C ARG A 72 -5.65 3.26 -15.43
N ASN A 73 -6.60 2.39 -15.14
CA ASN A 73 -6.67 1.03 -15.68
C ASN A 73 -5.40 0.23 -15.45
N ALA A 74 -4.86 0.30 -14.24
CA ALA A 74 -3.61 -0.35 -13.86
C ALA A 74 -3.86 -1.66 -13.09
N ILE A 75 -2.85 -2.53 -13.11
CA ILE A 75 -2.79 -3.67 -12.19
C ILE A 75 -2.30 -3.15 -10.85
N TRP A 76 -3.00 -3.46 -9.77
CA TRP A 76 -2.60 -3.06 -8.41
C TRP A 76 -2.17 -4.29 -7.63
N VAL A 77 -0.97 -4.24 -7.07
CA VAL A 77 -0.41 -5.27 -6.22
C VAL A 77 -0.13 -4.67 -4.86
N GLY A 78 -0.81 -5.16 -3.84
CA GLY A 78 -0.66 -4.65 -2.49
C GLY A 78 -0.24 -5.73 -1.50
N TRP A 79 0.75 -5.40 -0.68
CA TRP A 79 1.25 -6.29 0.37
C TRP A 79 0.75 -5.81 1.73
N SER A 80 0.09 -6.72 2.48
CA SER A 80 -0.40 -6.44 3.84
C SER A 80 -1.33 -5.22 3.84
N LEU A 81 -1.00 -4.13 4.52
CA LEU A 81 -1.76 -2.87 4.49
C LEU A 81 -1.97 -2.38 3.05
N GLY A 82 -0.94 -2.51 2.22
CA GLY A 82 -1.03 -2.13 0.82
C GLY A 82 -2.11 -2.90 0.06
N GLY A 83 -2.35 -4.16 0.44
CA GLY A 83 -3.44 -4.96 -0.12
C GLY A 83 -4.81 -4.40 0.26
N LEU A 84 -4.95 -3.92 1.49
CA LEU A 84 -6.19 -3.27 1.94
C LEU A 84 -6.42 -1.96 1.17
N VAL A 85 -5.37 -1.16 0.97
CA VAL A 85 -5.44 0.08 0.20
C VAL A 85 -5.82 -0.22 -1.26
N ALA A 86 -5.18 -1.19 -1.89
CA ALA A 86 -5.46 -1.58 -3.27
C ALA A 86 -6.89 -2.11 -3.42
N THR A 87 -7.38 -2.86 -2.45
CA THR A 87 -8.77 -3.35 -2.41
C THR A 87 -9.75 -2.18 -2.34
N HIS A 88 -9.45 -1.19 -1.50
CA HIS A 88 -10.27 0.01 -1.40
C HIS A 88 -10.33 0.75 -2.74
N MET A 89 -9.20 0.88 -3.42
CA MET A 89 -9.14 1.47 -4.76
C MET A 89 -10.01 0.69 -5.75
N ALA A 90 -9.95 -0.63 -5.72
CA ALA A 90 -10.75 -1.47 -6.62
C ALA A 90 -12.25 -1.32 -6.38
N LEU A 91 -12.66 -1.16 -5.10
CA LEU A 91 -14.06 -1.04 -4.73
C LEU A 91 -14.65 0.34 -5.02
N HIS A 92 -13.89 1.40 -4.77
CA HIS A 92 -14.40 2.78 -4.80
C HIS A 92 -13.87 3.62 -5.95
N HIS A 93 -12.82 3.19 -6.61
CA HIS A 93 -12.18 3.92 -7.72
C HIS A 93 -11.82 2.92 -8.84
N SER A 94 -12.83 2.16 -9.28
CA SER A 94 -12.63 1.02 -10.18
C SER A 94 -12.04 1.38 -11.53
N ASP A 95 -12.17 2.63 -11.98
CA ASP A 95 -11.57 3.09 -13.25
C ASP A 95 -10.04 3.05 -13.21
N TYR A 96 -9.47 3.00 -12.02
CA TYR A 96 -8.01 2.96 -11.82
C TYR A 96 -7.46 1.54 -11.69
N VAL A 97 -8.34 0.54 -11.50
CA VAL A 97 -7.90 -0.83 -11.18
C VAL A 97 -8.44 -1.80 -12.24
N SER A 98 -7.54 -2.31 -13.09
CA SER A 98 -7.91 -3.35 -14.05
C SER A 98 -7.85 -4.74 -13.42
N LYS A 99 -6.88 -4.97 -12.55
CA LYS A 99 -6.68 -6.22 -11.83
C LYS A 99 -6.16 -5.93 -10.44
N LEU A 100 -6.56 -6.75 -9.48
CA LEU A 100 -6.15 -6.63 -8.09
C LEU A 100 -5.41 -7.89 -7.67
N VAL A 101 -4.19 -7.73 -7.14
CA VAL A 101 -3.40 -8.81 -6.56
C VAL A 101 -3.07 -8.41 -5.12
N THR A 102 -3.44 -9.24 -4.17
CA THR A 102 -3.10 -9.01 -2.76
C THR A 102 -2.13 -10.08 -2.28
N VAL A 103 -1.13 -9.64 -1.51
CA VAL A 103 -0.10 -10.52 -0.95
C VAL A 103 -0.16 -10.40 0.56
N ALA A 104 -0.41 -11.50 1.25
CA ALA A 104 -0.46 -11.55 2.72
C ALA A 104 -1.35 -10.43 3.28
N SER A 105 -2.57 -10.32 2.77
CA SER A 105 -3.49 -9.25 3.11
C SER A 105 -4.87 -9.79 3.50
N SER A 106 -5.69 -8.90 4.04
CA SER A 106 -7.05 -9.20 4.49
C SER A 106 -7.92 -7.96 4.30
N PRO A 107 -9.23 -8.12 4.04
CA PRO A 107 -10.12 -6.96 4.01
C PRO A 107 -10.28 -6.30 5.39
N LYS A 108 -9.94 -7.01 6.46
CA LYS A 108 -9.96 -6.48 7.82
C LYS A 108 -8.96 -7.26 8.67
N PHE A 109 -7.94 -6.58 9.19
CA PHE A 109 -6.90 -7.22 10.00
C PHE A 109 -7.32 -7.45 11.45
N ALA A 110 -8.10 -6.54 12.03
CA ALA A 110 -8.52 -6.64 13.42
C ALA A 110 -9.62 -7.67 13.62
N ALA A 111 -9.50 -8.51 14.67
CA ALA A 111 -10.55 -9.42 15.06
C ALA A 111 -11.76 -8.65 15.59
N GLN A 112 -12.97 -9.08 15.21
CA GLN A 112 -14.21 -8.50 15.71
C GLN A 112 -15.33 -9.53 15.62
N GLY A 113 -15.99 -9.81 16.75
CA GLY A 113 -17.07 -10.80 16.79
C GLY A 113 -16.59 -12.15 16.29
N SER A 114 -17.28 -12.71 15.28
CA SER A 114 -16.91 -13.98 14.66
C SER A 114 -15.82 -13.85 13.60
N TRP A 115 -15.46 -12.62 13.23
CA TRP A 115 -14.40 -12.38 12.25
C TRP A 115 -13.05 -12.70 12.87
N ARG A 116 -12.33 -13.63 12.26
CA ARG A 116 -10.98 -14.02 12.67
C ARG A 116 -9.98 -13.01 12.17
N GLY A 117 -9.13 -12.54 13.06
CA GLY A 117 -8.09 -11.59 12.73
C GLY A 117 -7.12 -11.43 13.88
N ILE A 118 -6.32 -10.37 13.81
CA ILE A 118 -5.37 -10.04 14.88
C ILE A 118 -6.15 -9.40 16.04
N GLN A 119 -5.95 -9.88 17.25
CA GLN A 119 -6.62 -9.31 18.42
C GLN A 119 -6.21 -7.85 18.59
N PRO A 120 -7.14 -6.94 18.95
CA PRO A 120 -6.81 -5.51 19.06
C PRO A 120 -5.65 -5.19 20.01
N ASP A 121 -5.50 -5.94 21.11
CA ASP A 121 -4.40 -5.76 22.05
C ASP A 121 -3.04 -6.11 21.43
N VAL A 122 -2.99 -7.10 20.54
CA VAL A 122 -1.78 -7.46 19.79
C VAL A 122 -1.40 -6.35 18.81
N LEU A 123 -2.39 -5.78 18.11
CA LEU A 123 -2.16 -4.66 17.20
C LEU A 123 -1.63 -3.44 17.95
N THR A 124 -2.21 -3.13 19.12
CA THR A 124 -1.78 -2.03 19.96
C THR A 124 -0.34 -2.25 20.43
N ALA A 125 -0.03 -3.47 20.89
CA ALA A 125 1.33 -3.80 21.35
C ALA A 125 2.35 -3.65 20.21
N PHE A 126 2.02 -4.07 19.01
CA PHE A 126 2.89 -3.93 17.84
C PHE A 126 3.12 -2.45 17.50
N THR A 127 2.07 -1.64 17.52
CA THR A 127 2.17 -0.20 17.28
C THR A 127 3.07 0.47 18.31
N ASP A 128 2.88 0.14 19.60
CA ASP A 128 3.70 0.68 20.68
C ASP A 128 5.17 0.28 20.51
N GLN A 129 5.42 -0.95 20.09
CA GLN A 129 6.78 -1.43 19.83
C GLN A 129 7.44 -0.66 18.69
N LEU A 130 6.71 -0.39 17.59
CA LEU A 130 7.21 0.40 16.46
C LEU A 130 7.60 1.80 16.88
N VAL A 131 6.77 2.43 17.73
CA VAL A 131 7.03 3.78 18.23
C VAL A 131 8.26 3.78 19.15
N ALA A 132 8.41 2.74 19.99
CA ALA A 132 9.50 2.64 20.94
C ALA A 132 10.83 2.34 20.26
N ASP A 133 10.86 1.36 19.35
CA ASP A 133 12.09 0.97 18.66
C ASP A 133 11.78 0.21 17.38
N PHE A 134 11.83 0.90 16.26
CA PHE A 134 11.57 0.31 14.94
C PHE A 134 12.55 -0.82 14.61
N GLN A 135 13.82 -0.70 15.04
CA GLN A 135 14.85 -1.69 14.71
C GLN A 135 14.59 -3.05 15.36
N LEU A 136 13.88 -3.08 16.49
CA LEU A 136 13.54 -4.32 17.19
C LEU A 136 12.23 -4.94 16.68
N THR A 137 11.45 -4.18 15.93
CA THR A 137 10.16 -4.61 15.39
C THR A 137 10.33 -5.18 14.00
#